data_942ad7a6f671ff0ad146c2d1f096b88c
#
_entry.id   942ad7a6f671ff0ad146c2d1f096b88c
#
_cell.length_a   1.000
_cell.length_b   1.000
_cell.length_c   1.000
_cell.angle_alpha   90.00
_cell.angle_beta   90.00
_cell.angle_gamma   90.00
#
_symmetry.space_group_name_H-M   'P 1'
#
loop_
_entity.id
_entity.type
_entity.pdbx_description
1 polymer ?
#
loop_
_entity_poly.entity_id
_entity_poly.type
_entity_poly.pdbx_seq_one_letter_code
_entity_poly.pdbx_strand_id
1 'polypeptide(L)'
;LGLVGSEMCIRDRAALAGFADVEGTKIVVFYPKNGVSPIQEKQMITQKGANTCVVGIHGNFDQAQTGVKKMFNDTALEAELDVAGYQFSSANSINIGRLIPQVAYYVYAYAKLYKNGAIAKDEKINVVVPTGNFGNILAAFYAKNMGLPIAKLICASNENKVLYDFFSTGTYDRNRDFILTSSPSMDILISSNLERLIYRIAGNDAEKN
;
A
#
# COMPACT_ATOMS: atom_id res chain seq x y z
N LEU A 1 -16.42 -4.22 -12.71
CA LEU A 1 -15.54 -3.63 -11.69
C LEU A 1 -14.27 -3.09 -12.34
N GLY A 2 -14.01 -1.79 -12.22
CA GLY A 2 -12.78 -1.16 -12.72
C GLY A 2 -11.73 -1.08 -11.61
N LEU A 3 -10.57 -1.68 -11.81
CA LEU A 3 -9.43 -1.56 -10.90
C LEU A 3 -8.44 -0.53 -11.44
N VAL A 4 -8.22 0.53 -10.68
CA VAL A 4 -7.23 1.56 -10.99
C VAL A 4 -6.21 1.61 -9.86
N GLY A 5 -4.93 1.60 -10.20
CA GLY A 5 -3.85 1.63 -9.22
C GLY A 5 -2.64 2.39 -9.71
N SER A 6 -1.88 2.90 -8.77
CA SER A 6 -0.53 3.42 -8.97
C SER A 6 0.48 2.43 -8.40
N GLU A 7 1.49 2.08 -9.19
CA GLU A 7 2.28 0.88 -8.95
C GLU A 7 3.74 1.13 -8.62
N MET A 8 4.18 0.56 -7.49
CA MET A 8 5.60 0.35 -7.17
C MET A 8 5.85 -1.00 -6.45
N CYS A 9 4.84 -1.86 -6.31
CA CYS A 9 4.93 -3.03 -5.45
C CYS A 9 4.70 -4.33 -6.21
N ILE A 10 5.45 -5.39 -5.88
CA ILE A 10 5.26 -6.75 -6.44
C ILE A 10 3.81 -7.25 -6.28
N ARG A 11 3.13 -6.86 -5.19
CA ARG A 11 1.73 -7.25 -4.95
C ARG A 11 0.76 -6.62 -5.93
N ASP A 12 1.05 -5.45 -6.39
CA ASP A 12 0.21 -4.73 -7.34
C ASP A 12 0.32 -5.38 -8.72
N ARG A 13 1.53 -5.82 -9.11
CA ARG A 13 1.71 -6.65 -10.28
C ARG A 13 0.99 -8.00 -10.15
N ALA A 14 1.00 -8.62 -8.98
CA ALA A 14 0.24 -9.84 -8.75
C ALA A 14 -1.26 -9.63 -8.97
N ALA A 15 -1.80 -8.46 -8.59
CA ALA A 15 -3.17 -8.09 -8.90
C ALA A 15 -3.38 -7.91 -10.42
N LEU A 16 -2.46 -7.21 -11.12
CA LEU A 16 -2.52 -7.07 -12.57
C LEU A 16 -2.54 -8.43 -13.29
N ALA A 17 -1.68 -9.35 -12.88
CA ALA A 17 -1.62 -10.70 -13.44
C ALA A 17 -2.85 -11.55 -13.04
N GLY A 18 -3.30 -11.44 -11.79
CA GLY A 18 -4.41 -12.24 -11.26
C GLY A 18 -5.78 -11.85 -11.82
N PHE A 19 -5.93 -10.59 -12.26
CA PHE A 19 -7.16 -10.10 -12.87
C PHE A 19 -7.09 -10.00 -14.41
N ALA A 20 -5.94 -10.34 -15.01
CA ALA A 20 -5.82 -10.40 -16.46
C ALA A 20 -6.85 -11.39 -17.02
N ASP A 21 -7.60 -10.94 -18.02
CA ASP A 21 -8.66 -11.70 -18.71
C ASP A 21 -9.81 -12.19 -17.81
N VAL A 22 -9.93 -11.68 -16.58
CA VAL A 22 -11.09 -11.94 -15.72
C VAL A 22 -12.30 -11.15 -16.23
N GLU A 23 -13.38 -11.85 -16.52
CA GLU A 23 -14.62 -11.26 -16.99
C GLU A 23 -15.17 -10.21 -16.01
N GLY A 24 -15.75 -9.14 -16.53
CA GLY A 24 -16.33 -8.05 -15.73
C GLY A 24 -15.31 -7.13 -15.06
N THR A 25 -14.00 -7.32 -15.32
CA THR A 25 -12.95 -6.46 -14.77
C THR A 25 -12.24 -5.66 -15.87
N LYS A 26 -11.84 -4.43 -15.55
CA LYS A 26 -10.90 -3.60 -16.33
C LYS A 26 -9.82 -3.11 -15.41
N ILE A 27 -8.55 -3.19 -15.83
CA ILE A 27 -7.43 -2.79 -15.01
C ILE A 27 -6.64 -1.71 -15.74
N VAL A 28 -6.44 -0.58 -15.06
CA VAL A 28 -5.54 0.48 -15.52
C VAL A 28 -4.49 0.72 -14.46
N VAL A 29 -3.22 0.60 -14.86
CA VAL A 29 -2.07 0.82 -13.98
C VAL A 29 -1.31 2.06 -14.43
N PHE A 30 -1.10 3.00 -13.52
CA PHE A 30 -0.27 4.16 -13.73
C PHE A 30 1.07 3.98 -13.00
N TYR A 31 2.17 4.22 -13.70
CA TYR A 31 3.50 4.16 -13.10
C TYR A 31 4.34 5.39 -13.52
N PRO A 32 5.25 5.88 -12.67
CA PRO A 32 6.13 6.97 -13.03
C PRO A 32 7.21 6.49 -13.99
N LYS A 33 7.27 7.08 -15.18
CA LYS A 33 8.35 6.83 -16.16
C LYS A 33 9.68 7.23 -15.53
N ASN A 34 10.67 6.35 -15.59
CA ASN A 34 11.98 6.51 -14.94
C ASN A 34 11.95 6.52 -13.38
N GLY A 35 10.80 6.26 -12.75
CA GLY A 35 10.66 6.17 -11.29
C GLY A 35 10.49 4.75 -10.77
N VAL A 36 10.64 3.74 -11.65
CA VAL A 36 10.62 2.31 -11.31
C VAL A 36 11.87 1.64 -11.88
N SER A 37 12.26 0.49 -11.33
CA SER A 37 13.38 -0.25 -11.91
C SER A 37 13.03 -0.78 -13.31
N PRO A 38 14.03 -0.98 -14.22
CA PRO A 38 13.77 -1.53 -15.54
C PRO A 38 13.07 -2.90 -15.52
N ILE A 39 13.30 -3.69 -14.49
CA ILE A 39 12.64 -4.98 -14.30
C ILE A 39 11.16 -4.77 -13.96
N GLN A 40 10.85 -3.87 -13.05
CA GLN A 40 9.47 -3.55 -12.67
C GLN A 40 8.68 -2.97 -13.85
N GLU A 41 9.28 -2.05 -14.60
CA GLU A 41 8.67 -1.51 -15.80
C GLU A 41 8.35 -2.61 -16.80
N LYS A 42 9.32 -3.46 -17.14
CA LYS A 42 9.10 -4.58 -18.06
C LYS A 42 8.02 -5.53 -17.56
N GLN A 43 7.99 -5.83 -16.28
CA GLN A 43 6.98 -6.69 -15.70
C GLN A 43 5.55 -6.13 -15.89
N MET A 44 5.37 -4.81 -15.85
CA MET A 44 4.08 -4.18 -16.08
C MET A 44 3.73 -4.12 -17.56
N ILE A 45 4.61 -3.56 -18.39
CA ILE A 45 4.33 -3.32 -19.82
C ILE A 45 4.24 -4.59 -20.66
N THR A 46 4.81 -5.72 -20.19
CA THR A 46 4.71 -7.01 -20.87
C THR A 46 3.56 -7.88 -20.38
N GLN A 47 2.79 -7.42 -19.37
CA GLN A 47 1.61 -8.12 -18.91
C GLN A 47 0.57 -8.21 -20.05
N LYS A 48 0.19 -9.41 -20.39
CA LYS A 48 -0.87 -9.68 -21.39
C LYS A 48 -2.23 -9.73 -20.71
N GLY A 49 -3.26 -9.30 -21.43
CA GLY A 49 -4.66 -9.34 -21.01
C GLY A 49 -5.47 -8.34 -21.81
N ALA A 50 -6.61 -8.75 -22.35
CA ALA A 50 -7.49 -7.89 -23.14
C ALA A 50 -8.14 -6.78 -22.30
N ASN A 51 -8.16 -6.95 -20.98
CA ASN A 51 -8.76 -6.04 -20.01
C ASN A 51 -7.73 -5.22 -19.22
N THR A 52 -6.44 -5.26 -19.61
CA THR A 52 -5.35 -4.59 -18.88
C THR A 52 -4.78 -3.43 -19.70
N CYS A 53 -4.52 -2.30 -19.05
CA CYS A 53 -3.87 -1.14 -19.63
C CYS A 53 -2.79 -0.61 -18.67
N VAL A 54 -1.60 -0.33 -19.19
CA VAL A 54 -0.47 0.19 -18.41
C VAL A 54 -0.03 1.53 -18.99
N VAL A 55 -0.02 2.56 -18.16
CA VAL A 55 0.22 3.95 -18.56
C VAL A 55 1.42 4.52 -17.81
N GLY A 56 2.48 4.82 -18.53
CA GLY A 56 3.64 5.55 -17.98
C GLY A 56 3.35 7.06 -17.92
N ILE A 57 3.41 7.64 -16.74
CA ILE A 57 3.24 9.08 -16.54
C ILE A 57 4.57 9.80 -16.40
N HIS A 58 4.62 11.06 -16.82
CA HIS A 58 5.72 11.96 -16.50
C HIS A 58 5.46 12.59 -15.12
N GLY A 59 6.11 12.06 -14.08
CA GLY A 59 5.93 12.47 -12.70
C GLY A 59 6.52 11.43 -11.74
N ASN A 60 6.21 11.58 -10.47
CA ASN A 60 6.60 10.65 -9.42
C ASN A 60 5.42 9.80 -8.93
N PHE A 61 5.70 8.89 -8.00
CA PHE A 61 4.70 7.98 -7.45
C PHE A 61 3.57 8.72 -6.70
N ASP A 62 3.91 9.76 -5.93
CA ASP A 62 2.93 10.54 -5.18
C ASP A 62 1.95 11.28 -6.10
N GLN A 63 2.45 11.76 -7.25
CA GLN A 63 1.61 12.38 -8.29
C GLN A 63 0.67 11.35 -8.95
N ALA A 64 1.17 10.15 -9.23
CA ALA A 64 0.34 9.06 -9.74
C ALA A 64 -0.78 8.71 -8.75
N GLN A 65 -0.43 8.54 -7.48
CA GLN A 65 -1.40 8.21 -6.42
C GLN A 65 -2.42 9.34 -6.20
N THR A 66 -1.96 10.59 -6.23
CA THR A 66 -2.85 11.76 -6.12
C THR A 66 -3.81 11.83 -7.31
N GLY A 67 -3.35 11.52 -8.52
CA GLY A 67 -4.19 11.44 -9.71
C GLY A 67 -5.29 10.39 -9.57
N VAL A 68 -4.93 9.18 -9.11
CA VAL A 68 -5.92 8.11 -8.87
C VAL A 68 -6.94 8.52 -7.80
N LYS A 69 -6.50 9.14 -6.70
CA LYS A 69 -7.42 9.65 -5.66
C LYS A 69 -8.37 10.72 -6.20
N LYS A 70 -7.90 11.60 -7.10
CA LYS A 70 -8.76 12.61 -7.76
C LYS A 70 -9.81 11.95 -8.64
N MET A 71 -9.46 10.92 -9.42
CA MET A 71 -10.41 10.17 -10.23
C MET A 71 -11.49 9.51 -9.37
N PHE A 72 -11.13 8.96 -8.21
CA PHE A 72 -12.08 8.32 -7.27
C PHE A 72 -13.05 9.31 -6.62
N ASN A 73 -12.66 10.57 -6.51
CA ASN A 73 -13.48 11.64 -5.95
C ASN A 73 -14.21 12.47 -7.02
N ASP A 74 -14.08 12.11 -8.29
CA ASP A 74 -14.74 12.78 -9.41
C ASP A 74 -16.14 12.18 -9.62
N THR A 75 -17.14 12.87 -9.10
CA THR A 75 -18.54 12.43 -9.16
C THR A 75 -19.11 12.41 -10.58
N ALA A 76 -18.59 13.25 -11.49
CA ALA A 76 -19.02 13.24 -12.88
C ALA A 76 -18.50 11.97 -13.58
N LEU A 77 -17.22 11.65 -13.39
CA LEU A 77 -16.62 10.42 -13.91
C LEU A 77 -17.27 9.17 -13.29
N GLU A 78 -17.58 9.20 -11.99
CA GLU A 78 -18.30 8.10 -11.32
C GLU A 78 -19.66 7.85 -11.98
N ALA A 79 -20.44 8.91 -12.22
CA ALA A 79 -21.74 8.79 -12.88
C ALA A 79 -21.65 8.25 -14.32
N GLU A 80 -20.63 8.66 -15.08
CA GLU A 80 -20.39 8.12 -16.44
C GLU A 80 -20.06 6.62 -16.40
N LEU A 81 -19.25 6.20 -15.43
CA LEU A 81 -18.89 4.79 -15.24
C LEU A 81 -20.10 3.95 -14.81
N ASP A 82 -20.93 4.45 -13.91
CA ASP A 82 -22.15 3.77 -13.46
C ASP A 82 -23.11 3.52 -14.61
N VAL A 83 -23.29 4.51 -15.50
CA VAL A 83 -24.09 4.35 -16.75
C VAL A 83 -23.50 3.26 -17.65
N ALA A 84 -22.18 3.14 -17.68
CA ALA A 84 -21.48 2.11 -18.45
C ALA A 84 -21.42 0.74 -17.72
N GLY A 85 -21.98 0.63 -16.53
CA GLY A 85 -21.99 -0.59 -15.72
C GLY A 85 -20.66 -0.88 -15.01
N TYR A 86 -19.84 0.14 -14.77
CA TYR A 86 -18.55 0.01 -14.09
C TYR A 86 -18.55 0.75 -12.75
N GLN A 87 -17.81 0.22 -11.80
CA GLN A 87 -17.54 0.84 -10.50
C GLN A 87 -16.04 0.90 -10.26
N PHE A 88 -15.57 2.01 -9.71
CA PHE A 88 -14.18 2.13 -9.29
C PHE A 88 -13.81 1.17 -8.15
N SER A 89 -12.63 0.60 -8.26
CA SER A 89 -11.95 -0.10 -7.17
C SER A 89 -10.45 0.12 -7.27
N SER A 90 -9.72 -0.14 -6.19
CA SER A 90 -8.27 0.00 -6.16
C SER A 90 -7.61 -1.29 -5.72
N ALA A 91 -6.54 -1.67 -6.42
CA ALA A 91 -5.72 -2.83 -6.06
C ALA A 91 -4.54 -2.47 -5.14
N ASN A 92 -4.35 -1.20 -4.78
CA ASN A 92 -3.26 -0.77 -3.90
C ASN A 92 -3.68 -0.58 -2.42
N SER A 93 -2.75 -0.15 -1.57
CA SER A 93 -2.95 -0.06 -0.11
C SER A 93 -3.91 1.03 0.36
N ILE A 94 -4.40 1.91 -0.52
CA ILE A 94 -5.47 2.84 -0.19
C ILE A 94 -6.81 2.11 0.01
N ASN A 95 -6.98 0.95 -0.60
CA ASN A 95 -8.15 0.12 -0.42
C ASN A 95 -8.01 -0.72 0.87
N ILE A 96 -8.98 -0.56 1.78
CA ILE A 96 -9.04 -1.33 3.03
C ILE A 96 -9.12 -2.84 2.77
N GLY A 97 -9.73 -3.26 1.67
CA GLY A 97 -9.78 -4.65 1.22
C GLY A 97 -8.40 -5.24 0.89
N ARG A 98 -7.38 -4.39 0.65
CA ARG A 98 -5.98 -4.80 0.50
C ARG A 98 -5.21 -4.80 1.82
N LEU A 99 -5.66 -4.03 2.80
CA LEU A 99 -5.02 -3.93 4.10
C LEU A 99 -5.44 -5.05 5.03
N ILE A 100 -6.73 -5.29 5.19
CA ILE A 100 -7.27 -6.26 6.15
C ILE A 100 -6.73 -7.68 5.93
N PRO A 101 -6.65 -8.24 4.71
CA PRO A 101 -6.08 -9.58 4.52
C PRO A 101 -4.63 -9.70 4.96
N GLN A 102 -3.87 -8.60 5.04
CA GLN A 102 -2.48 -8.62 5.51
C GLN A 102 -2.36 -8.94 7.00
N VAL A 103 -3.40 -8.76 7.78
CA VAL A 103 -3.46 -9.18 9.19
C VAL A 103 -3.20 -10.69 9.30
N ALA A 104 -3.74 -11.47 8.37
CA ALA A 104 -3.56 -12.92 8.34
C ALA A 104 -2.08 -13.34 8.18
N TYR A 105 -1.23 -12.51 7.56
CA TYR A 105 0.20 -12.83 7.42
C TYR A 105 0.89 -12.94 8.79
N TYR A 106 0.56 -12.03 9.69
CA TYR A 106 1.15 -11.99 11.04
C TYR A 106 0.63 -13.12 11.91
N VAL A 107 -0.67 -13.39 11.86
CA VAL A 107 -1.28 -14.53 12.57
C VAL A 107 -0.68 -15.85 12.07
N TYR A 108 -0.58 -16.01 10.75
CA TYR A 108 0.00 -17.22 10.16
C TYR A 108 1.48 -17.38 10.51
N ALA A 109 2.27 -16.31 10.40
CA ALA A 109 3.69 -16.33 10.73
C ALA A 109 3.92 -16.70 12.21
N TYR A 110 3.15 -16.09 13.12
CA TYR A 110 3.21 -16.41 14.55
C TYR A 110 2.85 -17.87 14.82
N ALA A 111 1.75 -18.34 14.23
CA ALA A 111 1.32 -19.73 14.36
C ALA A 111 2.37 -20.73 13.85
N LYS A 112 3.07 -20.40 12.76
CA LYS A 112 4.19 -21.20 12.22
C LYS A 112 5.39 -21.22 13.15
N LEU A 113 5.78 -20.08 13.72
CA LEU A 113 6.87 -20.01 14.69
C LEU A 113 6.56 -20.88 15.91
N TYR A 114 5.35 -20.77 16.45
CA TYR A 114 4.90 -21.60 17.57
C TYR A 114 4.86 -23.09 17.23
N LYS A 115 4.25 -23.45 16.08
CA LYS A 115 4.17 -24.85 15.63
C LYS A 115 5.54 -25.49 15.44
N ASN A 116 6.53 -24.72 15.00
CA ASN A 116 7.89 -25.20 14.77
C ASN A 116 8.76 -25.18 16.04
N GLY A 117 8.21 -24.81 17.19
CA GLY A 117 8.94 -24.72 18.47
C GLY A 117 9.97 -23.56 18.52
N ALA A 118 9.90 -22.61 17.60
CA ALA A 118 10.80 -21.46 17.58
C ALA A 118 10.46 -20.42 18.65
N ILE A 119 9.22 -20.42 19.14
CA ILE A 119 8.74 -19.59 20.24
C ILE A 119 7.84 -20.43 21.16
N ALA A 120 7.76 -20.05 22.44
CA ALA A 120 6.84 -20.62 23.41
C ALA A 120 5.40 -20.09 23.22
N LYS A 121 4.43 -20.72 23.88
CA LYS A 121 3.05 -20.22 23.90
C LYS A 121 3.02 -18.80 24.50
N ASP A 122 2.33 -17.89 23.84
CA ASP A 122 2.16 -16.49 24.25
C ASP A 122 3.46 -15.69 24.36
N GLU A 123 4.58 -16.23 23.86
CA GLU A 123 5.84 -15.51 23.77
C GLU A 123 5.71 -14.32 22.81
N LYS A 124 6.13 -13.15 23.29
CA LYS A 124 6.03 -11.91 22.50
C LYS A 124 7.17 -11.79 21.50
N ILE A 125 6.81 -11.55 20.26
CA ILE A 125 7.76 -11.30 19.16
C ILE A 125 7.90 -9.82 18.84
N ASN A 126 9.04 -9.42 18.28
CA ASN A 126 9.20 -8.13 17.62
C ASN A 126 9.00 -8.29 16.12
N VAL A 127 8.31 -7.36 15.52
CA VAL A 127 8.04 -7.37 14.08
C VAL A 127 8.70 -6.15 13.43
N VAL A 128 9.62 -6.40 12.51
CA VAL A 128 10.30 -5.36 11.72
C VAL A 128 9.66 -5.32 10.34
N VAL A 129 9.20 -4.14 9.93
CA VAL A 129 8.55 -3.93 8.64
C VAL A 129 9.26 -2.80 7.89
N PRO A 130 9.93 -3.09 6.75
CA PRO A 130 10.32 -2.04 5.83
C PRO A 130 9.08 -1.29 5.36
N THR A 131 9.05 0.01 5.60
CA THR A 131 7.79 0.75 5.53
C THR A 131 7.88 1.95 4.58
N GLY A 132 6.96 1.97 3.61
CA GLY A 132 6.66 3.12 2.76
C GLY A 132 5.25 3.63 3.05
N ASN A 133 4.22 3.07 2.40
CA ASN A 133 2.81 3.48 2.53
C ASN A 133 2.12 3.11 3.85
N PHE A 134 2.85 2.57 4.81
CA PHE A 134 2.37 2.19 6.14
C PHE A 134 1.30 1.08 6.20
N GLY A 135 0.86 0.52 5.07
CA GLY A 135 -0.22 -0.48 5.03
C GLY A 135 0.11 -1.76 5.76
N ASN A 136 1.28 -2.33 5.49
CA ASN A 136 1.67 -3.63 6.05
C ASN A 136 1.92 -3.56 7.58
N ILE A 137 2.62 -2.52 8.07
CA ILE A 137 2.84 -2.34 9.51
C ILE A 137 1.54 -2.00 10.25
N LEU A 138 0.60 -1.29 9.61
CA LEU A 138 -0.73 -1.03 10.15
C LEU A 138 -1.53 -2.34 10.30
N ALA A 139 -1.40 -3.28 9.37
CA ALA A 139 -1.99 -4.61 9.52
C ALA A 139 -1.40 -5.37 10.70
N ALA A 140 -0.08 -5.25 10.96
CA ALA A 140 0.56 -5.79 12.16
C ALA A 140 0.05 -5.11 13.44
N PHE A 141 -0.21 -3.82 13.41
CA PHE A 141 -0.82 -3.08 14.52
C PHE A 141 -2.24 -3.61 14.81
N TYR A 142 -3.04 -3.87 13.79
CA TYR A 142 -4.36 -4.49 13.97
C TYR A 142 -4.24 -5.91 14.53
N ALA A 143 -3.31 -6.73 14.02
CA ALA A 143 -3.05 -8.07 14.57
C ALA A 143 -2.71 -8.02 16.06
N LYS A 144 -1.85 -7.08 16.47
CA LYS A 144 -1.51 -6.85 17.88
C LYS A 144 -2.74 -6.47 18.70
N ASN A 145 -3.58 -5.57 18.22
CA ASN A 145 -4.81 -5.15 18.90
C ASN A 145 -5.87 -6.28 18.98
N MET A 146 -5.82 -7.24 18.06
CA MET A 146 -6.64 -8.44 18.09
C MET A 146 -6.12 -9.50 19.07
N GLY A 147 -4.98 -9.25 19.75
CA GLY A 147 -4.43 -10.13 20.77
C GLY A 147 -3.21 -10.93 20.35
N LEU A 148 -2.69 -10.74 19.12
CA LEU A 148 -1.46 -11.41 18.71
C LEU A 148 -0.28 -10.93 19.60
N PRO A 149 0.52 -11.84 20.18
CA PRO A 149 1.60 -11.48 21.11
C PRO A 149 2.76 -10.76 20.39
N ILE A 150 2.60 -9.49 20.09
CA ILE A 150 3.61 -8.61 19.51
C ILE A 150 4.08 -7.61 20.56
N ALA A 151 5.38 -7.63 20.88
CA ALA A 151 5.98 -6.68 21.80
C ALA A 151 6.16 -5.31 21.13
N LYS A 152 6.95 -5.27 20.06
CA LYS A 152 7.27 -4.03 19.33
C LYS A 152 6.99 -4.19 17.84
N LEU A 153 6.49 -3.11 17.25
CA LEU A 153 6.46 -2.90 15.80
C LEU A 153 7.59 -1.92 15.46
N ILE A 154 8.49 -2.34 14.60
CA ILE A 154 9.67 -1.57 14.20
C ILE A 154 9.47 -1.14 12.76
N CYS A 155 9.26 0.17 12.57
CA CYS A 155 9.12 0.80 11.27
C CYS A 155 10.51 1.09 10.70
N ALA A 156 10.99 0.24 9.81
CA ALA A 156 12.26 0.45 9.13
C ALA A 156 12.05 1.30 7.88
N SER A 157 12.91 2.29 7.66
CA SER A 157 12.91 3.15 6.48
C SER A 157 14.29 3.18 5.83
N ASN A 158 14.31 3.57 4.54
CA ASN A 158 15.54 3.89 3.82
C ASN A 158 15.89 5.39 4.00
N GLU A 159 16.67 5.96 3.09
CA GLU A 159 17.05 7.38 3.12
C GLU A 159 15.85 8.33 3.03
N ASN A 160 14.72 7.90 2.44
CA ASN A 160 13.44 8.61 2.49
C ASN A 160 12.77 8.41 3.86
N LYS A 161 13.39 8.90 4.92
CA LYS A 161 13.08 8.61 6.32
C LYS A 161 11.99 9.49 6.93
N VAL A 162 11.00 9.90 6.17
CA VAL A 162 9.91 10.77 6.65
C VAL A 162 9.20 10.20 7.88
N LEU A 163 8.97 8.89 7.91
CA LEU A 163 8.33 8.22 9.05
C LEU A 163 9.22 8.19 10.29
N TYR A 164 10.52 7.93 10.11
CA TYR A 164 11.48 7.98 11.21
C TYR A 164 11.51 9.35 11.87
N ASP A 165 11.62 10.40 11.05
CA ASP A 165 11.63 11.78 11.53
C ASP A 165 10.30 12.14 12.22
N PHE A 166 9.16 11.75 11.65
CA PHE A 166 7.85 11.94 12.24
C PHE A 166 7.72 11.28 13.62
N PHE A 167 8.09 10.01 13.76
CA PHE A 167 8.02 9.32 15.05
C PHE A 167 9.02 9.85 16.09
N SER A 168 10.10 10.48 15.65
CA SER A 168 11.10 11.07 16.52
C SER A 168 10.74 12.49 16.97
N THR A 169 10.06 13.27 16.12
CA THR A 169 9.82 14.72 16.34
C THR A 169 8.35 15.07 16.54
N GLY A 170 7.43 14.22 16.14
CA GLY A 170 5.99 14.51 16.06
C GLY A 170 5.59 15.35 14.85
N THR A 171 6.54 15.77 14.02
CA THR A 171 6.26 16.62 12.84
C THR A 171 6.39 15.81 11.56
N TYR A 172 5.33 15.77 10.77
CA TYR A 172 5.33 15.13 9.45
C TYR A 172 5.71 16.15 8.38
N ASP A 173 7.01 16.20 8.03
CA ASP A 173 7.52 17.07 6.98
C ASP A 173 7.60 16.34 5.65
N ARG A 174 6.75 16.73 4.71
CA ARG A 174 6.72 16.22 3.32
C ARG A 174 7.50 17.08 2.33
N ASN A 175 7.96 18.28 2.74
CA ASN A 175 8.72 19.20 1.90
C ASN A 175 10.21 18.86 1.96
N ARG A 176 10.57 17.77 1.32
CA ARG A 176 11.95 17.24 1.25
C ARG A 176 12.24 16.66 -0.12
N ASP A 177 13.50 16.57 -0.44
CA ASP A 177 13.93 15.97 -1.70
C ASP A 177 13.61 14.48 -1.73
N PHE A 178 13.13 14.01 -2.87
CA PHE A 178 12.92 12.60 -3.14
C PHE A 178 14.24 11.94 -3.51
N ILE A 179 14.63 10.89 -2.80
CA ILE A 179 15.86 10.14 -3.04
C ILE A 179 15.50 8.80 -3.70
N LEU A 180 16.00 8.59 -4.91
CA LEU A 180 15.84 7.31 -5.59
C LEU A 180 16.87 6.32 -5.04
N THR A 181 16.41 5.28 -4.36
CA THR A 181 17.26 4.25 -3.76
C THR A 181 17.24 2.94 -4.56
N SER A 182 18.07 1.98 -4.15
CA SER A 182 18.03 0.61 -4.69
C SER A 182 16.76 -0.17 -4.30
N SER A 183 15.94 0.37 -3.41
CA SER A 183 14.67 -0.22 -2.93
C SER A 183 13.49 0.69 -3.24
N PRO A 184 13.17 0.93 -4.51
CA PRO A 184 12.23 1.97 -4.94
C PRO A 184 10.81 1.80 -4.38
N SER A 185 10.40 0.61 -3.98
CA SER A 185 9.11 0.36 -3.33
C SER A 185 8.96 1.04 -1.97
N MET A 186 10.08 1.46 -1.35
CA MET A 186 10.12 2.18 -0.08
C MET A 186 10.42 3.68 -0.26
N ASP A 187 10.63 4.14 -1.50
CA ASP A 187 10.90 5.54 -1.83
C ASP A 187 9.59 6.34 -1.84
N ILE A 188 9.09 6.65 -0.65
CA ILE A 188 7.80 7.28 -0.43
C ILE A 188 7.96 8.44 0.54
N LEU A 189 7.47 9.62 0.17
CA LEU A 189 7.42 10.79 1.02
C LEU A 189 6.05 10.97 1.69
N ILE A 190 4.99 10.44 1.08
CA ILE A 190 3.62 10.54 1.61
C ILE A 190 3.10 9.15 1.95
N SER A 191 3.05 8.85 3.25
CA SER A 191 2.62 7.55 3.77
C SER A 191 1.11 7.51 3.95
N SER A 192 0.40 7.03 2.94
CA SER A 192 -1.06 7.17 2.81
C SER A 192 -1.90 6.44 3.87
N ASN A 193 -1.33 5.47 4.59
CA ASN A 193 -2.04 4.75 5.64
C ASN A 193 -1.68 5.20 7.06
N LEU A 194 -0.73 6.14 7.20
CA LEU A 194 -0.37 6.68 8.52
C LEU A 194 -1.56 7.40 9.17
N GLU A 195 -2.34 8.15 8.38
CA GLU A 195 -3.57 8.81 8.84
C GLU A 195 -4.55 7.85 9.54
N ARG A 196 -4.63 6.60 9.09
CA ARG A 196 -5.47 5.58 9.75
C ARG A 196 -4.97 5.19 11.13
N LEU A 197 -3.65 5.15 11.33
CA LEU A 197 -3.07 4.93 12.65
C LEU A 197 -3.37 6.13 13.57
N ILE A 198 -3.14 7.35 13.08
CA ILE A 198 -3.36 8.58 13.85
C ILE A 198 -4.84 8.68 14.26
N TYR A 199 -5.77 8.46 13.32
CA TYR A 199 -7.21 8.41 13.61
C TYR A 199 -7.56 7.41 14.72
N ARG A 200 -6.95 6.20 14.71
CA ARG A 200 -7.16 5.19 15.76
C ARG A 200 -6.58 5.63 17.10
N ILE A 201 -5.41 6.26 17.11
CA ILE A 201 -4.78 6.78 18.34
C ILE A 201 -5.59 7.96 18.91
N ALA A 202 -6.17 8.79 18.04
CA ALA A 202 -7.07 9.88 18.42
C ALA A 202 -8.45 9.40 18.94
N GLY A 203 -8.64 8.09 19.09
CA GLY A 203 -9.90 7.52 19.59
C GLY A 203 -11.02 7.50 18.55
N ASN A 204 -10.68 7.49 17.27
CA ASN A 204 -11.58 7.61 16.11
C ASN A 204 -12.30 8.97 16.04
N ASP A 205 -11.66 9.99 16.55
CA ASP A 205 -12.16 11.36 16.56
C ASP A 205 -11.44 12.14 15.43
N ALA A 206 -12.20 12.54 14.41
CA ALA A 206 -11.65 13.25 13.25
C ALA A 206 -11.22 14.70 13.58
N GLU A 207 -11.76 15.31 14.63
CA GLU A 207 -11.39 16.65 15.06
C GLU A 207 -10.04 16.68 15.81
N LYS A 208 -9.62 15.53 16.32
CA LYS A 208 -8.33 15.37 17.01
C LYS A 208 -7.20 14.82 16.12
N ASN A 209 -7.51 14.56 14.85
CA ASN A 209 -6.60 13.91 13.91
C ASN A 209 -5.79 14.94 13.08
#